data_b6b037a488a36cf84416913227295ba7
#
_entry.id   b6b037a488a36cf84416913227295ba7
#
_cell.length_a   1.000
_cell.length_b   1.000
_cell.length_c   1.000
_cell.angle_alpha   90.00
_cell.angle_beta   90.00
_cell.angle_gamma   90.00
#
_symmetry.space_group_name_H-M   'P 1'
#
loop_
_entity.id
_entity.type
_entity.pdbx_description
1 polymer ?
#
loop_
_entity_poly.entity_id
_entity_poly.type
_entity_poly.pdbx_seq_one_letter_code
_entity_poly.pdbx_strand_id
1 'polypeptide(L)'
;LFEQIDTNQHRSTPPALFNTLTELPRAMLEVGGLLSVLPTLSLLPRGDQHPVLLIPGFMAGDRSLVMLKRYLDFMGYQSETWGFGRNTGSPDHLFDHLPEKLDELCEKYGEPLSLVGQSLGGVFARELARDYPEKVRQIITLGSPVAARNSAVTVRALRHLLKASAGQSVEEMVVMMEERNFHISPEVPVTAVFSKGDGVVHWASCKEGFEDESTQNIEVPGSHCGMGFNALIYFIIMNRLSQQLDSWQKFQWQSFGLSPARV
;
A
#
# COMPACT_ATOMS: atom_id res chain seq x y z
N LEU A 1 -15.47 -20.52 -16.77
CA LEU A 1 -15.42 -19.31 -17.61
C LEU A 1 -15.44 -18.14 -16.65
N PHE A 2 -14.26 -17.66 -16.26
CA PHE A 2 -14.12 -16.42 -15.50
C PHE A 2 -14.30 -15.28 -16.50
N GLU A 3 -15.30 -14.44 -16.29
CA GLU A 3 -15.41 -13.16 -16.97
C GLU A 3 -14.14 -12.36 -16.67
N GLN A 4 -13.21 -12.36 -17.63
CA GLN A 4 -12.15 -11.36 -17.68
C GLN A 4 -12.85 -10.03 -17.95
N ILE A 5 -13.24 -9.33 -16.88
CA ILE A 5 -13.58 -7.92 -16.97
C ILE A 5 -12.36 -7.26 -17.63
N ASP A 6 -12.60 -6.60 -18.76
CA ASP A 6 -11.54 -5.89 -19.51
C ASP A 6 -10.96 -4.75 -18.67
N THR A 7 -10.14 -5.12 -17.70
CA THR A 7 -9.46 -4.18 -16.79
C THR A 7 -8.35 -3.40 -17.50
N ASN A 8 -7.99 -3.76 -18.73
CA ASN A 8 -6.86 -3.15 -19.44
C ASN A 8 -7.10 -1.70 -19.83
N GLN A 9 -8.33 -1.32 -20.19
CA GLN A 9 -8.66 0.07 -20.52
C GLN A 9 -8.56 1.00 -19.32
N HIS A 10 -9.06 0.56 -18.17
CA HIS A 10 -9.09 1.38 -16.95
C HIS A 10 -7.71 1.59 -16.30
N ARG A 11 -6.76 0.69 -16.54
CA ARG A 11 -5.38 0.81 -16.04
C ARG A 11 -4.56 1.92 -16.71
N SER A 12 -5.14 2.61 -17.68
CA SER A 12 -4.50 3.68 -18.47
C SER A 12 -5.25 5.01 -18.38
N THR A 13 -6.26 5.12 -17.54
CA THR A 13 -7.09 6.34 -17.41
C THR A 13 -6.76 7.11 -16.13
N PRO A 14 -6.90 8.46 -16.15
CA PRO A 14 -6.76 9.26 -14.94
C PRO A 14 -7.93 9.03 -13.97
N PRO A 15 -7.76 9.36 -12.68
CA PRO A 15 -8.85 9.35 -11.71
C PRO A 15 -9.94 10.36 -12.08
N ALA A 16 -11.16 10.16 -11.57
CA ALA A 16 -12.27 11.08 -11.79
C ALA A 16 -11.97 12.45 -11.19
N LEU A 17 -12.24 13.52 -11.95
CA LEU A 17 -11.95 14.90 -11.53
C LEU A 17 -12.62 15.25 -10.20
N PHE A 18 -13.86 14.80 -9.97
CA PHE A 18 -14.56 15.01 -8.71
C PHE A 18 -13.78 14.43 -7.52
N ASN A 19 -13.26 13.22 -7.67
CA ASN A 19 -12.45 12.56 -6.64
C ASN A 19 -11.18 13.37 -6.37
N THR A 20 -10.50 13.85 -7.42
CA THR A 20 -9.29 14.68 -7.28
C THR A 20 -9.58 15.98 -6.53
N LEU A 21 -10.67 16.69 -6.86
CA LEU A 21 -11.02 17.95 -6.23
C LEU A 21 -11.46 17.79 -4.76
N THR A 22 -11.99 16.64 -4.39
CA THR A 22 -12.49 16.36 -3.04
C THR A 22 -11.51 15.57 -2.17
N GLU A 23 -10.28 15.29 -2.65
CA GLU A 23 -9.28 14.50 -1.94
C GLU A 23 -9.04 14.99 -0.50
N LEU A 24 -8.63 16.25 -0.35
CA LEU A 24 -8.28 16.79 0.97
C LEU A 24 -9.46 16.86 1.94
N PRO A 25 -10.65 17.37 1.58
CA PRO A 25 -11.81 17.30 2.47
C PRO A 25 -12.15 15.89 2.92
N ARG A 26 -12.10 14.91 2.02
CA ARG A 26 -12.38 13.50 2.37
C ARG A 26 -11.31 12.92 3.30
N ALA A 27 -10.04 13.19 3.02
CA ALA A 27 -8.95 12.77 3.90
C ALA A 27 -9.11 13.33 5.32
N MET A 28 -9.55 14.58 5.48
CA MET A 28 -9.84 15.18 6.80
C MET A 28 -10.99 14.47 7.51
N LEU A 29 -12.04 14.10 6.79
CA LEU A 29 -13.15 13.30 7.35
C LEU A 29 -12.69 11.92 7.79
N GLU A 30 -11.80 11.29 7.04
CA GLU A 30 -11.22 9.97 7.39
C GLU A 30 -10.38 10.06 8.68
N VAL A 31 -9.60 11.12 8.87
CA VAL A 31 -8.89 11.37 10.14
C VAL A 31 -9.88 11.46 11.31
N GLY A 32 -10.95 12.25 11.16
CA GLY A 32 -11.99 12.38 12.19
C GLY A 32 -12.69 11.05 12.48
N GLY A 33 -13.01 10.31 11.42
CA GLY A 33 -13.61 8.97 11.51
C GLY A 33 -12.70 7.99 12.24
N LEU A 34 -11.41 7.94 11.90
CA LEU A 34 -10.45 7.08 12.56
C LEU A 34 -10.36 7.39 14.06
N LEU A 35 -10.21 8.67 14.42
CA LEU A 35 -10.11 9.07 15.83
C LEU A 35 -11.33 8.63 16.64
N SER A 36 -12.52 8.65 16.05
CA SER A 36 -13.76 8.23 16.71
C SER A 36 -13.84 6.72 16.98
N VAL A 37 -13.20 5.88 16.15
CA VAL A 37 -13.25 4.43 16.25
C VAL A 37 -11.98 3.78 16.79
N LEU A 38 -10.90 4.56 16.99
CA LEU A 38 -9.66 4.05 17.59
C LEU A 38 -9.86 3.23 18.87
N PRO A 39 -10.74 3.65 19.83
CA PRO A 39 -11.01 2.83 21.01
C PRO A 39 -11.54 1.43 20.66
N THR A 40 -12.41 1.33 19.65
CA THR A 40 -12.93 0.03 19.19
C THR A 40 -11.86 -0.79 18.49
N LEU A 41 -11.04 -0.16 17.64
CA LEU A 41 -9.92 -0.83 16.97
C LEU A 41 -8.88 -1.35 17.98
N SER A 42 -8.74 -0.73 19.14
CA SER A 42 -7.82 -1.18 20.20
C SER A 42 -8.26 -2.48 20.90
N LEU A 43 -9.50 -2.93 20.66
CA LEU A 43 -10.03 -4.22 21.15
C LEU A 43 -9.71 -5.40 20.21
N LEU A 44 -9.13 -5.15 19.05
CA LEU A 44 -8.69 -6.21 18.15
C LEU A 44 -7.57 -7.06 18.80
N PRO A 45 -7.39 -8.31 18.34
CA PRO A 45 -6.32 -9.16 18.85
C PRO A 45 -4.95 -8.48 18.78
N ARG A 46 -4.15 -8.68 19.82
CA ARG A 46 -2.77 -8.17 19.88
C ARG A 46 -1.90 -8.88 18.86
N GLY A 47 -0.88 -8.17 18.36
CA GLY A 47 0.14 -8.71 17.49
C GLY A 47 1.11 -9.64 18.22
N ASP A 48 1.88 -10.36 17.45
CA ASP A 48 2.88 -11.36 17.85
C ASP A 48 4.30 -10.77 17.96
N GLN A 49 4.42 -9.45 17.94
CA GLN A 49 5.66 -8.67 17.98
C GLN A 49 6.53 -8.76 16.72
N HIS A 50 6.08 -9.39 15.63
CA HIS A 50 6.89 -9.40 14.43
C HIS A 50 7.11 -7.97 13.85
N PRO A 51 8.24 -7.74 13.15
CA PRO A 51 8.58 -6.43 12.62
C PRO A 51 7.73 -6.05 11.42
N VAL A 52 7.35 -4.76 11.36
CA VAL A 52 6.55 -4.17 10.28
C VAL A 52 7.26 -2.91 9.78
N LEU A 53 7.66 -2.89 8.51
CA LEU A 53 8.25 -1.70 7.87
C LEU A 53 7.17 -0.89 7.15
N LEU A 54 7.05 0.38 7.50
CA LEU A 54 6.11 1.33 6.89
C LEU A 54 6.83 2.22 5.88
N ILE A 55 6.39 2.17 4.61
CA ILE A 55 7.00 2.89 3.49
C ILE A 55 6.04 3.98 2.98
N PRO A 56 6.41 5.27 3.10
CA PRO A 56 5.52 6.38 2.74
C PRO A 56 5.38 6.57 1.23
N GLY A 57 4.29 7.20 0.82
CA GLY A 57 4.04 7.58 -0.57
C GLY A 57 4.94 8.72 -1.06
N PHE A 58 4.80 9.03 -2.34
CA PHE A 58 5.53 10.12 -2.99
C PHE A 58 5.33 11.47 -2.26
N MET A 59 6.44 12.20 -2.06
CA MET A 59 6.53 13.48 -1.32
C MET A 59 6.10 13.40 0.15
N ALA A 60 5.70 12.24 0.65
CA ALA A 60 5.46 11.98 2.06
C ALA A 60 6.74 11.48 2.75
N GLY A 61 6.74 11.45 4.05
CA GLY A 61 7.83 10.91 4.87
C GLY A 61 7.24 10.23 6.11
N ASP A 62 8.07 9.84 7.06
CA ASP A 62 7.69 9.09 8.26
C ASP A 62 6.50 9.70 9.01
N ARG A 63 6.39 11.04 9.02
CA ARG A 63 5.28 11.73 9.69
C ARG A 63 3.91 11.40 9.11
N SER A 64 3.81 11.03 7.83
CA SER A 64 2.54 10.68 7.21
C SER A 64 1.97 9.36 7.73
N LEU A 65 2.83 8.47 8.22
CA LEU A 65 2.49 7.15 8.74
C LEU A 65 2.62 7.05 10.28
N VAL A 66 2.91 8.16 10.96
CA VAL A 66 3.16 8.17 12.41
C VAL A 66 1.97 7.67 13.21
N MET A 67 0.74 7.93 12.75
CA MET A 67 -0.47 7.47 13.43
C MET A 67 -0.63 5.95 13.29
N LEU A 68 -0.42 5.42 12.10
CA LEU A 68 -0.41 3.98 11.86
C LEU A 68 0.71 3.32 12.67
N LYS A 69 1.92 3.88 12.64
CA LYS A 69 3.03 3.37 13.44
C LYS A 69 2.68 3.25 14.92
N ARG A 70 2.20 4.34 15.53
CA ARG A 70 1.83 4.35 16.96
C ARG A 70 0.72 3.35 17.28
N TYR A 71 -0.22 3.19 16.36
CA TYR A 71 -1.28 2.21 16.53
C TYR A 71 -0.73 0.78 16.48
N LEU A 72 0.15 0.45 15.53
CA LEU A 72 0.78 -0.87 15.43
C LEU A 72 1.66 -1.17 16.64
N ASP A 73 2.47 -0.21 17.09
CA ASP A 73 3.28 -0.35 18.32
C ASP A 73 2.37 -0.62 19.54
N PHE A 74 1.27 0.14 19.67
CA PHE A 74 0.27 -0.08 20.73
C PHE A 74 -0.37 -1.46 20.63
N MET A 75 -0.61 -1.95 19.42
CA MET A 75 -1.18 -3.28 19.17
C MET A 75 -0.17 -4.42 19.35
N GLY A 76 1.11 -4.14 19.59
CA GLY A 76 2.12 -5.12 19.94
C GLY A 76 2.96 -5.60 18.75
N TYR A 77 3.05 -4.82 17.67
CA TYR A 77 4.02 -5.04 16.58
C TYR A 77 5.28 -4.20 16.79
N GLN A 78 6.39 -4.62 16.21
CA GLN A 78 7.64 -3.84 16.18
C GLN A 78 7.64 -3.00 14.90
N SER A 79 6.92 -1.86 14.91
CA SER A 79 6.80 -1.08 13.68
C SER A 79 7.96 -0.12 13.48
N GLU A 80 8.50 -0.11 12.28
CA GLU A 80 9.60 0.74 11.84
C GLU A 80 9.15 1.64 10.69
N THR A 81 9.71 2.83 10.60
CA THR A 81 9.54 3.69 9.44
C THR A 81 10.73 3.58 8.50
N TRP A 82 10.57 3.99 7.26
CA TRP A 82 11.62 3.85 6.27
C TRP A 82 12.89 4.67 6.61
N GLY A 83 12.75 5.83 7.28
CA GLY A 83 13.89 6.56 7.86
C GLY A 83 14.64 7.50 6.92
N PHE A 84 14.30 7.56 5.62
CA PHE A 84 15.05 8.35 4.61
C PHE A 84 14.43 9.73 4.33
N GLY A 85 13.61 10.24 5.27
CA GLY A 85 12.97 11.54 5.12
C GLY A 85 11.82 11.52 4.11
N ARG A 86 11.85 12.45 3.14
CA ARG A 86 10.79 12.57 2.14
C ARG A 86 11.01 11.61 0.98
N ASN A 87 10.02 10.81 0.63
CA ASN A 87 10.06 9.95 -0.54
C ASN A 87 9.95 10.79 -1.83
N THR A 88 11.08 11.08 -2.43
CA THR A 88 11.15 11.85 -3.70
C THR A 88 10.92 11.00 -4.94
N GLY A 89 10.81 9.69 -4.78
CA GLY A 89 10.72 8.73 -5.89
C GLY A 89 12.08 8.40 -6.51
N SER A 90 13.21 8.75 -5.85
CA SER A 90 14.54 8.40 -6.35
C SER A 90 14.72 6.89 -6.43
N PRO A 91 15.28 6.37 -7.54
CA PRO A 91 15.64 4.97 -7.67
C PRO A 91 16.59 4.48 -6.57
N ASP A 92 17.49 5.34 -6.06
CA ASP A 92 18.44 5.01 -5.01
C ASP A 92 17.71 4.51 -3.73
N HIS A 93 16.52 5.06 -3.46
CA HIS A 93 15.71 4.58 -2.34
C HIS A 93 15.29 3.13 -2.51
N LEU A 94 14.94 2.71 -3.73
CA LEU A 94 14.50 1.36 -4.02
C LEU A 94 15.67 0.38 -4.14
N PHE A 95 16.74 0.77 -4.79
CA PHE A 95 17.80 -0.16 -5.18
C PHE A 95 18.96 -0.24 -4.19
N ASP A 96 19.16 0.81 -3.39
CA ASP A 96 20.27 0.89 -2.42
C ASP A 96 19.78 0.95 -0.98
N HIS A 97 18.99 1.98 -0.64
CA HIS A 97 18.65 2.26 0.76
C HIS A 97 17.66 1.28 1.39
N LEU A 98 16.61 0.88 0.65
CA LEU A 98 15.60 -0.05 1.19
C LEU A 98 16.14 -1.48 1.35
N PRO A 99 16.95 -2.04 0.44
CA PRO A 99 17.62 -3.32 0.66
C PRO A 99 18.50 -3.32 1.90
N GLU A 100 19.35 -2.29 2.08
CA GLU A 100 20.18 -2.14 3.28
C GLU A 100 19.34 -2.03 4.55
N LYS A 101 18.23 -1.28 4.50
CA LYS A 101 17.30 -1.16 5.62
C LYS A 101 16.60 -2.46 5.95
N LEU A 102 16.22 -3.22 4.93
CA LEU A 102 15.61 -4.54 5.10
C LEU A 102 16.58 -5.49 5.80
N ASP A 103 17.85 -5.49 5.38
CA ASP A 103 18.91 -6.31 5.99
C ASP A 103 19.12 -5.93 7.44
N GLU A 104 19.31 -4.63 7.74
CA GLU A 104 19.45 -4.12 9.11
C GLU A 104 18.32 -4.59 10.02
N LEU A 105 17.07 -4.51 9.52
CA LEU A 105 15.92 -4.87 10.34
C LEU A 105 15.76 -6.39 10.49
N CYS A 106 16.03 -7.19 9.44
CA CYS A 106 16.04 -8.64 9.55
C CYS A 106 17.12 -9.13 10.55
N GLU A 107 18.31 -8.54 10.54
CA GLU A 107 19.35 -8.84 11.53
C GLU A 107 18.91 -8.43 12.94
N LYS A 108 18.32 -7.24 13.09
CA LYS A 108 17.86 -6.71 14.38
C LYS A 108 16.80 -7.59 15.04
N TYR A 109 15.83 -8.08 14.26
CA TYR A 109 14.68 -8.81 14.78
C TYR A 109 14.80 -10.33 14.64
N GLY A 110 15.69 -10.82 13.78
CA GLY A 110 15.93 -12.26 13.57
C GLY A 110 14.82 -12.97 12.77
N GLU A 111 13.97 -12.22 12.07
CA GLU A 111 12.84 -12.75 11.30
C GLU A 111 12.45 -11.85 10.12
N PRO A 112 11.71 -12.38 9.11
CA PRO A 112 11.21 -11.60 7.97
C PRO A 112 10.20 -10.52 8.39
N LEU A 113 10.19 -9.38 7.67
CA LEU A 113 9.33 -8.24 7.92
C LEU A 113 8.01 -8.31 7.14
N SER A 114 6.93 -7.84 7.75
CA SER A 114 5.75 -7.41 6.99
C SER A 114 5.98 -6.00 6.44
N LEU A 115 5.66 -5.76 5.17
CA LEU A 115 5.80 -4.45 4.53
C LEU A 115 4.43 -3.81 4.34
N VAL A 116 4.26 -2.56 4.78
CA VAL A 116 3.06 -1.77 4.51
C VAL A 116 3.47 -0.51 3.76
N GLY A 117 3.07 -0.42 2.50
CA GLY A 117 3.44 0.70 1.64
C GLY A 117 2.25 1.48 1.11
N GLN A 118 2.28 2.81 1.24
CA GLN A 118 1.26 3.69 0.68
C GLN A 118 1.70 4.24 -0.67
N SER A 119 0.81 4.22 -1.68
CA SER A 119 1.06 4.80 -3.00
C SER A 119 2.40 4.32 -3.59
N LEU A 120 3.34 5.21 -3.92
CA LEU A 120 4.67 4.84 -4.39
C LEU A 120 5.43 3.94 -3.39
N GLY A 121 5.20 4.10 -2.09
CA GLY A 121 5.80 3.25 -1.07
C GLY A 121 5.36 1.78 -1.18
N GLY A 122 4.14 1.51 -1.64
CA GLY A 122 3.69 0.14 -1.91
C GLY A 122 4.28 -0.44 -3.18
N VAL A 123 4.58 0.40 -4.18
CA VAL A 123 5.38 0.01 -5.35
C VAL A 123 6.77 -0.44 -4.90
N PHE A 124 7.42 0.33 -4.04
CA PHE A 124 8.73 -0.01 -3.48
C PHE A 124 8.69 -1.29 -2.63
N ALA A 125 7.68 -1.43 -1.75
CA ALA A 125 7.49 -2.64 -0.94
C ALA A 125 7.37 -3.89 -1.82
N ARG A 126 6.65 -3.77 -2.94
CA ARG A 126 6.43 -4.87 -3.86
C ARG A 126 7.70 -5.30 -4.60
N GLU A 127 8.49 -4.34 -5.08
CA GLU A 127 9.78 -4.65 -5.73
C GLU A 127 10.79 -5.23 -4.73
N LEU A 128 10.85 -4.67 -3.52
CA LEU A 128 11.70 -5.19 -2.46
C LEU A 128 11.38 -6.67 -2.14
N ALA A 129 10.10 -7.02 -2.06
CA ALA A 129 9.67 -8.39 -1.82
C ALA A 129 9.90 -9.34 -3.01
N ARG A 130 9.98 -8.81 -4.23
CA ARG A 130 10.35 -9.61 -5.42
C ARG A 130 11.84 -9.92 -5.44
N ASP A 131 12.66 -8.95 -5.05
CA ASP A 131 14.11 -9.11 -5.02
C ASP A 131 14.60 -9.90 -3.79
N TYR A 132 13.86 -9.84 -2.66
CA TYR A 132 14.24 -10.46 -1.38
C TYR A 132 13.06 -11.20 -0.70
N PRO A 133 12.44 -12.18 -1.35
CA PRO A 133 11.23 -12.84 -0.83
C PRO A 133 11.47 -13.54 0.52
N GLU A 134 12.67 -14.03 0.78
CA GLU A 134 13.04 -14.69 2.03
C GLU A 134 13.11 -13.75 3.25
N LYS A 135 13.19 -12.42 3.01
CA LYS A 135 13.23 -11.38 4.04
C LYS A 135 11.86 -10.72 4.27
N VAL A 136 10.88 -11.07 3.46
CA VAL A 136 9.55 -10.45 3.50
C VAL A 136 8.49 -11.47 3.86
N ARG A 137 7.78 -11.23 4.95
CA ARG A 137 6.69 -12.08 5.45
C ARG A 137 5.42 -11.93 4.61
N GLN A 138 5.05 -10.72 4.26
CA GLN A 138 3.89 -10.33 3.44
C GLN A 138 3.95 -8.86 3.06
N ILE A 139 3.14 -8.47 2.09
CA ILE A 139 2.99 -7.09 1.66
C ILE A 139 1.54 -6.64 1.79
N ILE A 140 1.35 -5.40 2.26
CA ILE A 140 0.06 -4.71 2.22
C ILE A 140 0.29 -3.39 1.48
N THR A 141 -0.34 -3.21 0.32
CA THR A 141 -0.25 -1.98 -0.46
C THR A 141 -1.52 -1.15 -0.32
N LEU A 142 -1.37 0.16 -0.17
CA LEU A 142 -2.46 1.11 0.03
C LEU A 142 -2.50 2.11 -1.12
N GLY A 143 -3.43 1.94 -2.07
CA GLY A 143 -3.57 2.81 -3.23
C GLY A 143 -2.33 2.88 -4.13
N SER A 144 -1.60 1.79 -4.26
CA SER A 144 -0.33 1.74 -4.96
C SER A 144 -0.52 1.33 -6.42
N PRO A 145 0.00 2.07 -7.41
CA PRO A 145 -0.22 1.81 -8.83
C PRO A 145 0.61 0.61 -9.34
N VAL A 146 0.41 -0.56 -8.75
CA VAL A 146 1.14 -1.80 -9.04
C VAL A 146 0.85 -2.39 -10.42
N ALA A 147 -0.20 -1.97 -11.09
CA ALA A 147 -0.55 -2.38 -12.44
C ALA A 147 -0.64 -1.20 -13.41
N ALA A 148 0.07 -0.11 -13.14
CA ALA A 148 0.13 1.05 -14.02
C ALA A 148 0.79 0.67 -15.36
N ARG A 149 0.14 1.02 -16.48
CA ARG A 149 0.68 0.78 -17.83
C ARG A 149 1.14 2.06 -18.52
N ASN A 150 0.83 3.21 -17.98
CA ASN A 150 1.31 4.51 -18.44
C ASN A 150 1.12 5.58 -17.36
N SER A 151 1.67 6.75 -17.58
CA SER A 151 1.61 7.88 -16.66
C SER A 151 0.21 8.49 -16.48
N ALA A 152 -0.75 8.15 -17.36
CA ALA A 152 -2.11 8.72 -17.30
C ALA A 152 -2.90 8.26 -16.06
N VAL A 153 -2.50 7.17 -15.40
CA VAL A 153 -3.14 6.68 -14.16
C VAL A 153 -3.01 7.64 -12.98
N THR A 154 -2.11 8.63 -13.06
CA THR A 154 -1.93 9.64 -12.01
C THR A 154 -2.33 11.03 -12.48
N VAL A 155 -2.67 11.90 -11.54
CA VAL A 155 -2.98 13.31 -11.87
C VAL A 155 -1.77 14.02 -12.46
N ARG A 156 -2.02 14.89 -13.44
CA ARG A 156 -0.97 15.59 -14.20
C ARG A 156 0.01 16.37 -13.30
N ALA A 157 -0.50 17.02 -12.25
CA ALA A 157 0.32 17.78 -11.30
C ALA A 157 1.36 16.88 -10.61
N LEU A 158 0.96 15.66 -10.21
CA LEU A 158 1.87 14.69 -9.58
C LEU A 158 2.98 14.26 -10.53
N ARG A 159 2.67 14.05 -11.81
CA ARG A 159 3.68 13.69 -12.83
C ARG A 159 4.76 14.77 -12.98
N HIS A 160 4.36 16.05 -13.03
CA HIS A 160 5.31 17.15 -13.11
C HIS A 160 6.17 17.27 -11.84
N LEU A 161 5.56 17.05 -10.68
CA LEU A 161 6.28 17.12 -9.41
C LEU A 161 7.28 15.97 -9.27
N LEU A 162 6.91 14.75 -9.68
CA LEU A 162 7.79 13.60 -9.65
C LEU A 162 9.02 13.82 -10.55
N LYS A 163 8.81 14.30 -11.78
CA LYS A 163 9.92 14.65 -12.69
C LYS A 163 10.88 15.69 -12.08
N ALA A 164 10.34 16.69 -11.41
CA ALA A 164 11.14 17.73 -10.79
C ALA A 164 11.93 17.26 -9.57
N SER A 165 11.42 16.27 -8.82
CA SER A 165 12.02 15.81 -7.54
C SER A 165 12.93 14.60 -7.69
N ALA A 166 12.57 13.64 -8.55
CA ALA A 166 13.30 12.40 -8.75
C ALA A 166 14.28 12.44 -9.93
N GLY A 167 14.22 13.50 -10.75
CA GLY A 167 14.96 13.58 -12.01
C GLY A 167 14.45 12.63 -13.10
N GLN A 168 13.46 11.80 -12.79
CA GLN A 168 12.84 10.84 -13.71
C GLN A 168 11.36 11.18 -13.93
N SER A 169 10.88 10.97 -15.14
CA SER A 169 9.46 11.08 -15.45
C SER A 169 8.71 9.80 -15.02
N VAL A 170 7.39 9.91 -14.86
CA VAL A 170 6.55 8.72 -14.61
C VAL A 170 6.64 7.75 -15.78
N GLU A 171 6.83 8.25 -17.00
CA GLU A 171 7.04 7.45 -18.21
C GLU A 171 8.30 6.59 -18.09
N GLU A 172 9.42 7.16 -17.66
CA GLU A 172 10.69 6.45 -17.42
C GLU A 172 10.55 5.41 -16.32
N MET A 173 9.83 5.74 -15.22
CA MET A 173 9.50 4.76 -14.18
C MET A 173 8.66 3.60 -14.71
N VAL A 174 7.64 3.86 -15.53
CA VAL A 174 6.80 2.81 -16.11
C VAL A 174 7.63 1.89 -17.00
N VAL A 175 8.52 2.44 -17.84
CA VAL A 175 9.42 1.64 -18.69
C VAL A 175 10.33 0.76 -17.82
N MET A 176 10.94 1.32 -16.79
CA MET A 176 11.78 0.56 -15.86
C MET A 176 10.99 -0.58 -15.19
N MET A 177 9.74 -0.32 -14.79
CA MET A 177 8.86 -1.33 -14.20
C MET A 177 8.50 -2.44 -15.22
N GLU A 178 8.26 -2.10 -16.49
CA GLU A 178 7.99 -3.07 -17.53
C GLU A 178 9.21 -3.96 -17.81
N GLU A 179 10.40 -3.37 -17.89
CA GLU A 179 11.68 -4.09 -18.07
C GLU A 179 11.94 -5.06 -16.92
N ARG A 180 11.54 -4.72 -15.70
CA ARG A 180 11.64 -5.57 -14.51
C ARG A 180 10.50 -6.61 -14.38
N ASN A 181 9.62 -6.72 -15.37
CA ASN A 181 8.44 -7.59 -15.29
C ASN A 181 7.56 -7.30 -14.04
N PHE A 182 7.35 -6.03 -13.75
CA PHE A 182 6.62 -5.56 -12.57
C PHE A 182 5.19 -6.13 -12.45
N HIS A 183 4.63 -6.63 -13.55
CA HIS A 183 3.31 -7.28 -13.56
C HIS A 183 3.29 -8.67 -12.90
N ILE A 184 4.46 -9.28 -12.66
CA ILE A 184 4.56 -10.55 -11.95
C ILE A 184 4.43 -10.29 -10.45
N SER A 185 3.49 -10.97 -9.80
CA SER A 185 3.30 -10.84 -8.35
C SER A 185 4.52 -11.41 -7.59
N PRO A 186 4.89 -10.82 -6.44
CA PRO A 186 5.90 -11.41 -5.57
C PRO A 186 5.52 -12.82 -5.10
N GLU A 187 6.49 -13.62 -4.71
CA GLU A 187 6.28 -14.99 -4.19
C GLU A 187 5.79 -15.01 -2.72
N VAL A 188 5.55 -13.85 -2.13
CA VAL A 188 5.03 -13.69 -0.77
C VAL A 188 3.56 -13.26 -0.79
N PRO A 189 2.80 -13.45 0.31
CA PRO A 189 1.42 -13.00 0.37
C PRO A 189 1.26 -11.50 0.12
N VAL A 190 0.30 -11.13 -0.76
CA VAL A 190 0.02 -9.75 -1.15
C VAL A 190 -1.43 -9.38 -0.85
N THR A 191 -1.62 -8.28 -0.14
CA THR A 191 -2.93 -7.65 0.02
C THR A 191 -2.90 -6.26 -0.61
N ALA A 192 -3.56 -6.08 -1.75
CA ALA A 192 -3.69 -4.79 -2.42
C ALA A 192 -5.00 -4.10 -2.01
N VAL A 193 -4.89 -3.04 -1.23
CA VAL A 193 -6.05 -2.24 -0.81
C VAL A 193 -6.20 -1.06 -1.76
N PHE A 194 -7.40 -0.89 -2.33
CA PHE A 194 -7.70 0.16 -3.28
C PHE A 194 -9.05 0.83 -2.99
N SER A 195 -9.26 2.02 -3.53
CA SER A 195 -10.53 2.76 -3.44
C SER A 195 -10.96 3.29 -4.80
N LYS A 196 -12.21 3.04 -5.19
CA LYS A 196 -12.80 3.69 -6.37
C LYS A 196 -12.96 5.20 -6.19
N GLY A 197 -12.92 5.67 -4.94
CA GLY A 197 -12.88 7.09 -4.58
C GLY A 197 -11.50 7.74 -4.67
N ASP A 198 -10.44 7.01 -4.98
CA ASP A 198 -9.09 7.55 -5.12
C ASP A 198 -9.06 8.65 -6.21
N GLY A 199 -8.63 9.86 -5.84
CA GLY A 199 -8.56 11.02 -6.73
C GLY A 199 -7.14 11.38 -7.18
N VAL A 200 -6.14 10.58 -6.82
CA VAL A 200 -4.73 10.76 -7.18
C VAL A 200 -4.26 9.70 -8.15
N VAL A 201 -4.60 8.45 -7.87
CA VAL A 201 -4.27 7.28 -8.70
C VAL A 201 -5.55 6.57 -9.12
N HIS A 202 -5.65 6.18 -10.39
CA HIS A 202 -6.83 5.44 -10.85
C HIS A 202 -6.89 4.06 -10.18
N TRP A 203 -7.98 3.76 -9.51
CA TRP A 203 -8.17 2.58 -8.66
C TRP A 203 -7.82 1.25 -9.34
N ALA A 204 -8.10 1.09 -10.65
CA ALA A 204 -7.83 -0.15 -11.37
C ALA A 204 -6.33 -0.44 -11.52
N SER A 205 -5.47 0.59 -11.44
CA SER A 205 -4.02 0.42 -11.44
C SER A 205 -3.46 0.00 -10.07
N CYS A 206 -4.28 0.12 -9.01
CA CYS A 206 -3.90 -0.26 -7.66
C CYS A 206 -4.19 -1.73 -7.32
N LYS A 207 -4.69 -2.49 -8.28
CA LYS A 207 -5.03 -3.91 -8.10
C LYS A 207 -3.92 -4.79 -8.66
N GLU A 208 -3.63 -5.89 -7.97
CA GLU A 208 -2.88 -6.99 -8.56
C GLU A 208 -3.62 -7.56 -9.78
N GLY A 209 -2.86 -8.06 -10.75
CA GLY A 209 -3.40 -8.49 -12.05
C GLY A 209 -4.31 -9.70 -11.97
N PHE A 210 -4.13 -10.54 -10.95
CA PHE A 210 -4.95 -11.70 -10.65
C PHE A 210 -4.96 -11.93 -9.13
N GLU A 211 -5.88 -12.74 -8.69
CA GLU A 211 -5.97 -13.20 -7.30
C GLU A 211 -5.81 -14.71 -7.27
N ASP A 212 -5.00 -15.18 -6.34
CA ASP A 212 -4.79 -16.59 -6.05
C ASP A 212 -4.89 -16.86 -4.55
N GLU A 213 -4.34 -17.95 -4.06
CA GLU A 213 -4.38 -18.29 -2.63
C GLU A 213 -3.55 -17.34 -1.76
N SER A 214 -2.56 -16.66 -2.34
CA SER A 214 -1.64 -15.73 -1.65
C SER A 214 -1.86 -14.26 -2.01
N THR A 215 -2.71 -13.95 -2.98
CA THR A 215 -2.92 -12.58 -3.49
C THR A 215 -4.39 -12.18 -3.41
N GLN A 216 -4.66 -11.00 -2.82
CA GLN A 216 -6.02 -10.47 -2.70
C GLN A 216 -6.09 -8.98 -2.94
N ASN A 217 -7.11 -8.55 -3.71
CA ASN A 217 -7.51 -7.17 -3.88
C ASN A 217 -8.69 -6.84 -2.95
N ILE A 218 -8.56 -5.80 -2.11
CA ILE A 218 -9.61 -5.39 -1.19
C ILE A 218 -10.05 -3.96 -1.50
N GLU A 219 -11.31 -3.80 -1.88
CA GLU A 219 -11.91 -2.48 -2.06
C GLU A 219 -12.34 -1.89 -0.71
N VAL A 220 -11.99 -0.62 -0.49
CA VAL A 220 -12.45 0.20 0.63
C VAL A 220 -12.96 1.54 0.12
N PRO A 221 -14.00 2.14 0.74
CA PRO A 221 -14.34 3.53 0.46
C PRO A 221 -13.27 4.44 1.07
N GLY A 222 -12.88 5.51 0.35
CA GLY A 222 -11.94 6.47 0.88
C GLY A 222 -11.23 7.31 -0.18
N SER A 223 -10.44 8.25 0.27
CA SER A 223 -9.55 9.08 -0.55
C SER A 223 -8.14 8.49 -0.59
N HIS A 224 -7.34 8.86 -1.58
CA HIS A 224 -5.93 8.45 -1.66
C HIS A 224 -5.11 8.95 -0.48
N CYS A 225 -5.20 10.24 -0.21
CA CYS A 225 -4.46 10.89 0.89
C CYS A 225 -4.92 10.41 2.27
N GLY A 226 -6.17 9.96 2.39
CA GLY A 226 -6.77 9.48 3.62
C GLY A 226 -6.49 8.01 3.93
N MET A 227 -5.92 7.23 3.02
CA MET A 227 -5.71 5.78 3.25
C MET A 227 -4.90 5.48 4.51
N GLY A 228 -3.90 6.29 4.83
CA GLY A 228 -3.14 6.17 6.08
C GLY A 228 -3.93 6.51 7.36
N PHE A 229 -5.19 6.97 7.22
CA PHE A 229 -6.09 7.36 8.31
C PHE A 229 -7.48 6.70 8.19
N ASN A 230 -7.65 5.76 7.29
CA ASN A 230 -8.93 5.08 7.08
C ASN A 230 -9.11 3.93 8.07
N ALA A 231 -10.16 3.97 8.88
CA ALA A 231 -10.43 2.98 9.92
C ALA A 231 -10.59 1.54 9.39
N LEU A 232 -11.18 1.37 8.20
CA LEU A 232 -11.32 0.05 7.57
C LEU A 232 -9.96 -0.50 7.15
N ILE A 233 -9.06 0.38 6.72
CA ILE A 233 -7.67 -0.02 6.37
C ILE A 233 -6.92 -0.46 7.62
N TYR A 234 -7.06 0.23 8.75
CA TYR A 234 -6.48 -0.22 10.03
C TYR A 234 -6.98 -1.60 10.43
N PHE A 235 -8.28 -1.84 10.29
CA PHE A 235 -8.87 -3.15 10.53
C PHE A 235 -8.30 -4.23 9.60
N ILE A 236 -8.18 -3.95 8.30
CA ILE A 236 -7.59 -4.86 7.31
C ILE A 236 -6.12 -5.14 7.67
N ILE A 237 -5.33 -4.11 7.94
CA ILE A 237 -3.92 -4.26 8.32
C ILE A 237 -3.78 -5.18 9.53
N MET A 238 -4.56 -4.96 10.59
CA MET A 238 -4.53 -5.82 11.77
C MET A 238 -4.89 -7.27 11.45
N ASN A 239 -5.92 -7.50 10.64
CA ASN A 239 -6.30 -8.84 10.22
C ASN A 239 -5.20 -9.51 9.38
N ARG A 240 -4.53 -8.77 8.49
CA ARG A 240 -3.45 -9.32 7.68
C ARG A 240 -2.20 -9.61 8.52
N LEU A 241 -1.80 -8.69 9.36
CA LEU A 241 -0.63 -8.87 10.22
C LEU A 241 -0.82 -9.98 11.26
N SER A 242 -2.05 -10.27 11.69
CA SER A 242 -2.32 -11.38 12.62
C SER A 242 -2.26 -12.78 12.00
N GLN A 243 -2.06 -12.88 10.68
CA GLN A 243 -1.91 -14.18 10.01
C GLN A 243 -0.55 -14.81 10.33
N GLN A 244 -0.54 -16.11 10.57
CA GLN A 244 0.70 -16.88 10.69
C GLN A 244 1.32 -17.09 9.31
N LEU A 245 2.65 -17.20 9.23
CA LEU A 245 3.40 -17.34 7.97
C LEU A 245 2.86 -18.45 7.07
N ASP A 246 2.56 -19.62 7.64
CA ASP A 246 2.17 -20.82 6.88
C ASP A 246 0.65 -20.99 6.73
N SER A 247 -0.15 -20.02 7.17
CA SER A 247 -1.62 -20.14 7.18
C SER A 247 -2.34 -18.88 6.70
N TRP A 248 -1.73 -18.17 5.74
CA TRP A 248 -2.37 -16.99 5.18
C TRP A 248 -3.70 -17.34 4.51
N GLN A 249 -4.76 -16.61 4.87
CA GLN A 249 -6.12 -16.79 4.35
C GLN A 249 -6.67 -15.47 3.85
N LYS A 250 -7.44 -15.50 2.79
CA LYS A 250 -8.10 -14.30 2.25
C LYS A 250 -8.97 -13.62 3.30
N PHE A 251 -8.92 -12.30 3.31
CA PHE A 251 -9.80 -11.47 4.12
C PHE A 251 -11.25 -11.60 3.65
N GLN A 252 -12.17 -11.77 4.57
CA GLN A 252 -13.60 -11.88 4.30
C GLN A 252 -14.39 -10.94 5.21
N TRP A 253 -15.07 -9.96 4.63
CA TRP A 253 -15.92 -9.02 5.37
C TRP A 253 -16.98 -9.72 6.22
N GLN A 254 -17.57 -10.80 5.69
CA GLN A 254 -18.64 -11.56 6.34
C GLN A 254 -18.19 -12.17 7.69
N SER A 255 -16.92 -12.55 7.81
CA SER A 255 -16.37 -13.11 9.05
C SER A 255 -16.46 -12.15 10.24
N PHE A 256 -16.71 -10.87 9.98
CA PHE A 256 -16.83 -9.80 10.98
C PHE A 256 -18.23 -9.20 11.05
N GLY A 257 -19.24 -9.85 10.43
CA GLY A 257 -20.60 -9.30 10.35
C GLY A 257 -20.72 -8.05 9.47
N LEU A 258 -19.69 -7.75 8.67
CA LEU A 258 -19.66 -6.64 7.73
C LEU A 258 -20.02 -7.17 6.34
N SER A 259 -20.95 -6.53 5.66
CA SER A 259 -21.18 -6.76 4.23
C SER A 259 -20.35 -5.76 3.44
N PRO A 260 -19.70 -6.16 2.32
CA PRO A 260 -19.16 -5.18 1.41
C PRO A 260 -20.28 -4.23 1.01
N ALA A 261 -20.06 -2.94 1.19
CA ALA A 261 -21.05 -1.95 0.79
C ALA A 261 -21.35 -2.18 -0.70
N ARG A 262 -22.62 -2.48 -1.03
CA ARG A 262 -23.08 -2.40 -2.41
C ARG A 262 -23.14 -0.92 -2.76
N VAL A 263 -22.07 -0.44 -3.39
CA VAL A 263 -22.00 0.90 -4.00
C VAL A 263 -22.16 0.75 -5.50
#